data_4e3fc73dc1954a5d68c864701da2b41c
#
_entry.id   4e3fc73dc1954a5d68c864701da2b41c
#
_cell.length_a   1.000
_cell.length_b   1.000
_cell.length_c   1.000
_cell.angle_alpha   90.00
_cell.angle_beta   90.00
_cell.angle_gamma   90.00
#
_symmetry.space_group_name_H-M   'P 1'
#
loop_
_entity.id
_entity.type
_entity.pdbx_description
1 polymer ?
#
loop_
_entity_poly.entity_id
_entity_poly.type
_entity_poly.pdbx_seq_one_letter_code
_entity_poly.pdbx_strand_id
1 'polypeptide(L)'
;MSAFLNGVAYYFTHPAALLYPVATILLWPILVIEVGALCYIVFEFGRFTIEMLRRDRKRSLVRIEAAARRSRGEPAARKGHEAVAHLQDISNNWLTRRFVSSLGDGSDMSTARLAKCLAETEMTATKRLDSTRLWIRLGPMIGLATTLIPISPALVALAKGDLATLSAELIIAFSTTVIGLVISAFAFVISTIRERVYLQDISDIEYALELLEV
;
A
#
# COMPACT_ATOMS: atom_id res chain seq x y z
N MET A 1 -43.89 17.33 25.79
CA MET A 1 -42.64 17.09 26.54
C MET A 1 -42.58 15.68 27.12
N SER A 2 -43.66 15.12 27.69
CA SER A 2 -43.69 13.72 28.18
C SER A 2 -43.48 12.62 27.13
N ALA A 3 -44.07 12.79 25.95
CA ALA A 3 -43.89 11.82 24.83
C ALA A 3 -42.46 11.75 24.31
N PHE A 4 -41.75 12.88 24.27
CA PHE A 4 -40.34 12.95 23.88
C PHE A 4 -39.43 12.26 24.92
N LEU A 5 -39.69 12.54 26.23
CA LEU A 5 -38.94 11.90 27.32
C LEU A 5 -39.19 10.39 27.39
N ASN A 6 -40.40 9.91 27.14
CA ASN A 6 -40.71 8.49 27.08
C ASN A 6 -40.07 7.83 25.85
N GLY A 7 -39.98 8.50 24.72
CA GLY A 7 -39.25 8.03 23.54
C GLY A 7 -37.76 7.88 23.82
N VAL A 8 -37.14 8.88 24.44
CA VAL A 8 -35.72 8.85 24.82
C VAL A 8 -35.47 7.75 25.85
N ALA A 9 -36.33 7.62 26.87
CA ALA A 9 -36.21 6.57 27.88
C ALA A 9 -36.34 5.17 27.28
N TYR A 10 -37.19 4.95 26.29
CA TYR A 10 -37.34 3.68 25.59
C TYR A 10 -36.02 3.28 24.88
N TYR A 11 -35.33 4.22 24.24
CA TYR A 11 -34.06 3.95 23.57
C TYR A 11 -32.92 3.67 24.57
N PHE A 12 -32.93 4.27 25.76
CA PHE A 12 -31.97 3.96 26.80
C PHE A 12 -32.19 2.58 27.43
N THR A 13 -33.44 2.10 27.51
CA THR A 13 -33.77 0.78 28.00
C THR A 13 -33.59 -0.33 26.96
N HIS A 14 -33.61 0.05 25.66
CA HIS A 14 -33.43 -0.88 24.53
C HIS A 14 -32.34 -0.42 23.57
N PRO A 15 -31.04 -0.48 23.96
CA PRO A 15 -29.94 0.01 23.11
C PRO A 15 -29.85 -0.68 21.75
N ALA A 16 -30.38 -1.91 21.62
CA ALA A 16 -30.48 -2.61 20.36
C ALA A 16 -31.37 -1.88 19.34
N ALA A 17 -32.40 -1.16 19.79
CA ALA A 17 -33.31 -0.41 18.92
C ALA A 17 -32.64 0.81 18.25
N LEU A 18 -31.58 1.34 18.84
CA LEU A 18 -30.75 2.41 18.26
C LEU A 18 -29.61 1.87 17.38
N LEU A 19 -28.96 0.80 17.85
CA LEU A 19 -27.76 0.25 17.19
C LEU A 19 -28.10 -0.45 15.88
N TYR A 20 -29.25 -1.13 15.83
CA TYR A 20 -29.67 -1.87 14.64
C TYR A 20 -29.83 -0.99 13.38
N PRO A 21 -30.60 0.11 13.38
CA PRO A 21 -30.71 0.97 12.21
C PRO A 21 -29.38 1.64 11.83
N VAL A 22 -28.55 2.00 12.79
CA VAL A 22 -27.21 2.54 12.53
C VAL A 22 -26.33 1.52 11.83
N ALA A 23 -26.31 0.29 12.30
CA ALA A 23 -25.55 -0.78 11.67
C ALA A 23 -26.04 -1.06 10.23
N THR A 24 -27.34 -1.10 10.02
CA THR A 24 -27.94 -1.34 8.68
C THR A 24 -27.61 -0.21 7.69
N ILE A 25 -27.66 1.04 8.13
CA ILE A 25 -27.27 2.19 7.30
C ILE A 25 -25.77 2.12 6.96
N LEU A 26 -24.95 1.69 7.91
CA LEU A 26 -23.50 1.59 7.74
C LEU A 26 -23.08 0.47 6.76
N LEU A 27 -23.92 -0.53 6.56
CA LEU A 27 -23.65 -1.67 5.67
C LEU A 27 -23.33 -1.20 4.24
N TRP A 28 -24.17 -0.34 3.67
CA TRP A 28 -24.00 0.13 2.30
C TRP A 28 -22.68 0.85 2.04
N PRO A 29 -22.28 1.88 2.83
CA PRO A 29 -21.00 2.53 2.61
C PRO A 29 -19.82 1.58 2.83
N ILE A 30 -19.89 0.65 3.78
CA ILE A 30 -18.82 -0.32 4.01
C ILE A 30 -18.68 -1.28 2.82
N LEU A 31 -19.78 -1.77 2.24
CA LEU A 31 -19.76 -2.61 1.03
C LEU A 31 -19.15 -1.86 -0.16
N VAL A 32 -19.50 -0.58 -0.35
CA VAL A 32 -18.90 0.24 -1.41
C VAL A 32 -17.40 0.41 -1.21
N ILE A 33 -16.96 0.66 0.02
CA ILE A 33 -15.52 0.74 0.37
C ILE A 33 -14.83 -0.59 0.09
N GLU A 34 -15.43 -1.72 0.43
CA GLU A 34 -14.88 -3.05 0.22
C GLU A 34 -14.70 -3.37 -1.26
N VAL A 35 -15.70 -3.11 -2.09
CA VAL A 35 -15.60 -3.27 -3.55
C VAL A 35 -14.55 -2.32 -4.14
N GLY A 36 -14.53 -1.06 -3.68
CA GLY A 36 -13.51 -0.09 -4.07
C GLY A 36 -12.09 -0.54 -3.70
N ALA A 37 -11.92 -1.09 -2.50
CA ALA A 37 -10.66 -1.65 -2.03
C ALA A 37 -10.21 -2.86 -2.86
N LEU A 38 -11.14 -3.73 -3.22
CA LEU A 38 -10.87 -4.87 -4.11
C LEU A 38 -10.37 -4.39 -5.48
N CYS A 39 -11.06 -3.45 -6.10
CA CYS A 39 -10.65 -2.86 -7.37
C CYS A 39 -9.27 -2.19 -7.27
N TYR A 40 -9.02 -1.44 -6.19
CA TYR A 40 -7.73 -0.80 -5.92
C TYR A 40 -6.60 -1.83 -5.80
N ILE A 41 -6.79 -2.89 -5.02
CA ILE A 41 -5.76 -3.94 -4.81
C ILE A 41 -5.50 -4.72 -6.10
N VAL A 42 -6.52 -5.04 -6.89
CA VAL A 42 -6.35 -5.71 -8.19
C VAL A 42 -5.55 -4.81 -9.15
N PHE A 43 -5.87 -3.52 -9.21
CA PHE A 43 -5.13 -2.55 -10.01
C PHE A 43 -3.67 -2.42 -9.54
N GLU A 44 -3.44 -2.31 -8.24
CA GLU A 44 -2.09 -2.22 -7.66
C GLU A 44 -1.28 -3.49 -7.88
N PHE A 45 -1.93 -4.67 -7.84
CA PHE A 45 -1.31 -5.95 -8.21
C PHE A 45 -0.88 -5.98 -9.68
N GLY A 46 -1.70 -5.48 -10.58
CA GLY A 46 -1.35 -5.34 -12.00
C GLY A 46 -0.13 -4.43 -12.20
N ARG A 47 -0.12 -3.26 -11.55
CA ARG A 47 1.03 -2.35 -11.57
C ARG A 47 2.30 -3.00 -11.01
N PHE A 48 2.18 -3.68 -9.88
CA PHE A 48 3.27 -4.41 -9.25
C PHE A 48 3.84 -5.49 -10.19
N THR A 49 2.99 -6.26 -10.84
CA THR A 49 3.40 -7.32 -11.78
C THR A 49 4.18 -6.73 -12.95
N ILE A 50 3.71 -5.62 -13.54
CA ILE A 50 4.41 -4.93 -14.63
C ILE A 50 5.77 -4.39 -14.15
N GLU A 51 5.82 -3.82 -12.95
CA GLU A 51 7.05 -3.31 -12.33
C GLU A 51 8.08 -4.43 -12.17
N MET A 52 7.66 -5.62 -11.69
CA MET A 52 8.52 -6.78 -11.52
C MET A 52 9.00 -7.37 -12.85
N LEU A 53 8.13 -7.49 -13.85
CA LEU A 53 8.47 -8.02 -15.17
C LEU A 53 9.47 -7.14 -15.93
N ARG A 54 9.41 -5.81 -15.73
CA ARG A 54 10.33 -4.86 -16.36
C ARG A 54 11.68 -4.74 -15.66
N ARG A 55 11.82 -5.38 -14.51
CA ARG A 55 13.02 -5.26 -13.67
C ARG A 55 14.12 -6.21 -14.14
N ASP A 56 15.16 -5.67 -14.79
CA ASP A 56 16.34 -6.42 -15.23
C ASP A 56 17.53 -6.16 -14.29
N ARG A 57 17.56 -6.88 -13.18
CA ARG A 57 18.51 -6.70 -12.08
C ARG A 57 19.98 -6.99 -12.47
N LYS A 58 20.22 -8.00 -13.27
CA LYS A 58 21.59 -8.41 -13.62
C LYS A 58 22.32 -7.36 -14.46
N ARG A 59 21.57 -6.59 -15.26
CA ARG A 59 22.14 -5.50 -16.06
C ARG A 59 22.49 -4.28 -15.24
N SER A 60 21.80 -4.03 -14.11
CA SER A 60 22.04 -2.88 -13.24
C SER A 60 23.43 -2.95 -12.59
N LEU A 61 23.78 -4.02 -11.89
CA LEU A 61 25.07 -4.15 -11.20
C LEU A 61 26.27 -4.11 -12.16
N VAL A 62 26.19 -4.83 -13.29
CA VAL A 62 27.26 -4.81 -14.31
C VAL A 62 27.48 -3.41 -14.89
N ARG A 63 26.42 -2.62 -15.06
CA ARG A 63 26.52 -1.23 -15.53
C ARG A 63 27.13 -0.31 -14.48
N ILE A 64 26.77 -0.47 -13.18
CA ILE A 64 27.36 0.29 -12.07
C ILE A 64 28.88 0.06 -12.02
N GLU A 65 29.33 -1.20 -12.05
CA GLU A 65 30.74 -1.52 -12.05
C GLU A 65 31.48 -1.03 -13.31
N ALA A 66 30.85 -1.09 -14.48
CA ALA A 66 31.42 -0.58 -15.72
C ALA A 66 31.53 0.96 -15.70
N ALA A 67 30.57 1.66 -15.12
CA ALA A 67 30.59 3.12 -14.95
C ALA A 67 31.70 3.54 -13.98
N ALA A 68 31.80 2.88 -12.83
CA ALA A 68 32.85 3.16 -11.83
C ALA A 68 34.27 2.90 -12.39
N ARG A 69 34.46 1.91 -13.24
CA ARG A 69 35.75 1.67 -13.92
C ARG A 69 36.11 2.77 -14.91
N ARG A 70 35.14 3.38 -15.57
CA ARG A 70 35.38 4.49 -16.52
C ARG A 70 35.71 5.81 -15.82
N SER A 71 35.10 6.08 -14.66
CA SER A 71 35.28 7.33 -13.90
C SER A 71 36.59 7.40 -13.11
N ARG A 72 37.37 6.30 -12.99
CA ARG A 72 38.62 6.22 -12.21
C ARG A 72 39.76 7.11 -12.66
N GLY A 73 39.62 7.87 -13.75
CA GLY A 73 40.68 8.78 -14.27
C GLY A 73 40.29 10.26 -14.37
N GLU A 74 39.07 10.62 -13.97
CA GLU A 74 38.52 11.93 -14.21
C GLU A 74 38.67 12.88 -12.97
N PRO A 75 38.82 14.21 -13.18
CA PRO A 75 38.86 15.20 -12.09
C PRO A 75 37.55 15.26 -11.32
N ALA A 76 37.60 15.49 -9.99
CA ALA A 76 36.50 15.39 -9.04
C ALA A 76 35.22 16.16 -9.44
N ALA A 77 35.36 17.35 -10.05
CA ALA A 77 34.24 18.18 -10.49
C ALA A 77 33.44 17.56 -11.67
N ARG A 78 34.11 16.73 -12.48
CA ARG A 78 33.49 16.03 -13.63
C ARG A 78 32.89 14.70 -13.21
N LYS A 79 33.48 14.07 -12.18
CA LYS A 79 32.97 12.81 -11.61
C LYS A 79 31.52 12.90 -11.16
N GLY A 80 31.12 14.01 -10.51
CA GLY A 80 29.76 14.20 -10.03
C GLY A 80 28.72 14.24 -11.16
N HIS A 81 29.00 14.95 -12.23
CA HIS A 81 28.09 15.08 -13.38
C HIS A 81 27.98 13.76 -14.17
N GLU A 82 29.13 13.08 -14.35
CA GLU A 82 29.16 11.76 -15.00
C GLU A 82 28.50 10.69 -14.13
N ALA A 83 28.67 10.74 -12.80
CA ALA A 83 28.01 9.86 -11.87
C ALA A 83 26.48 9.96 -11.97
N VAL A 84 25.94 11.17 -12.00
CA VAL A 84 24.51 11.43 -12.18
C VAL A 84 24.03 10.92 -13.55
N ALA A 85 24.79 11.19 -14.63
CA ALA A 85 24.45 10.72 -15.97
C ALA A 85 24.47 9.17 -16.06
N HIS A 86 25.45 8.53 -15.43
CA HIS A 86 25.53 7.06 -15.37
C HIS A 86 24.42 6.46 -14.52
N LEU A 87 24.07 7.05 -13.38
CA LEU A 87 22.92 6.64 -12.57
C LEU A 87 21.61 6.81 -13.34
N GLN A 88 21.48 7.83 -14.19
CA GLN A 88 20.33 8.02 -15.07
C GLN A 88 20.21 6.91 -16.12
N ASP A 89 21.31 6.52 -16.75
CA ASP A 89 21.33 5.45 -17.77
C ASP A 89 21.07 4.05 -17.15
N ILE A 90 21.54 3.84 -15.92
CA ILE A 90 21.32 2.60 -15.17
C ILE A 90 19.89 2.53 -14.61
N SER A 91 19.23 3.66 -14.41
CA SER A 91 17.98 3.79 -13.67
C SER A 91 16.75 3.33 -14.45
N ASN A 92 16.59 2.03 -14.62
CA ASN A 92 15.31 1.47 -15.06
C ASN A 92 14.29 1.34 -13.91
N ASN A 93 14.71 1.61 -12.67
CA ASN A 93 13.91 1.52 -11.46
C ASN A 93 13.33 2.88 -11.07
N TRP A 94 12.08 2.89 -10.63
CA TRP A 94 11.41 4.11 -10.14
C TRP A 94 12.18 4.80 -9.00
N LEU A 95 12.76 4.03 -8.07
CA LEU A 95 13.46 4.57 -6.90
C LEU A 95 14.76 5.28 -7.30
N THR A 96 15.56 4.66 -8.16
CA THR A 96 16.80 5.27 -8.67
C THR A 96 16.53 6.53 -9.48
N ARG A 97 15.47 6.54 -10.30
CA ARG A 97 15.04 7.77 -11.00
C ARG A 97 14.66 8.88 -10.02
N ARG A 98 13.98 8.53 -8.93
CA ARG A 98 13.61 9.50 -7.90
C ARG A 98 14.83 10.07 -7.20
N PHE A 99 15.78 9.22 -6.82
CA PHE A 99 17.07 9.63 -6.24
C PHE A 99 17.81 10.59 -7.17
N VAL A 100 18.00 10.22 -8.43
CA VAL A 100 18.66 11.05 -9.43
C VAL A 100 17.94 12.39 -9.65
N SER A 101 16.60 12.38 -9.69
CA SER A 101 15.83 13.62 -9.81
C SER A 101 15.99 14.55 -8.59
N SER A 102 16.28 14.02 -7.40
CA SER A 102 16.54 14.81 -6.19
C SER A 102 17.95 15.40 -6.14
N LEU A 103 18.90 14.81 -6.85
CA LEU A 103 20.27 15.33 -6.99
C LEU A 103 20.33 16.57 -7.90
N GLY A 104 19.38 16.74 -8.83
CA GLY A 104 19.37 17.86 -9.79
C GLY A 104 20.56 17.81 -10.75
N ASP A 105 21.20 18.97 -11.02
CA ASP A 105 22.30 19.08 -11.99
C ASP A 105 23.66 18.56 -11.48
N GLY A 106 23.72 17.97 -10.28
CA GLY A 106 24.98 17.43 -9.73
C GLY A 106 26.05 18.48 -9.36
N SER A 107 25.66 19.75 -9.29
CA SER A 107 26.59 20.88 -8.99
C SER A 107 27.10 20.87 -7.55
N ASP A 108 26.33 20.30 -6.62
CA ASP A 108 26.70 20.17 -5.21
C ASP A 108 26.55 18.71 -4.79
N MET A 109 27.67 18.00 -4.74
CA MET A 109 27.78 16.59 -4.37
C MET A 109 28.36 16.43 -2.95
N SER A 110 28.05 17.37 -2.05
CA SER A 110 28.48 17.25 -0.67
C SER A 110 27.88 15.99 -0.01
N THR A 111 28.66 15.33 0.84
CA THR A 111 28.24 14.10 1.54
C THR A 111 26.94 14.31 2.32
N ALA A 112 26.77 15.51 2.90
CA ALA A 112 25.54 15.86 3.63
C ALA A 112 24.31 15.92 2.70
N ARG A 113 24.47 16.44 1.48
CA ARG A 113 23.38 16.51 0.50
C ARG A 113 23.01 15.14 -0.03
N LEU A 114 24.01 14.30 -0.33
CA LEU A 114 23.80 12.92 -0.77
C LEU A 114 23.05 12.09 0.28
N ALA A 115 23.48 12.19 1.55
CA ALA A 115 22.80 11.53 2.66
C ALA A 115 21.34 12.00 2.80
N LYS A 116 21.08 13.30 2.62
CA LYS A 116 19.72 13.86 2.65
C LYS A 116 18.87 13.33 1.50
N CYS A 117 19.37 13.31 0.27
CA CYS A 117 18.66 12.80 -0.90
C CYS A 117 18.36 11.30 -0.76
N LEU A 118 19.28 10.52 -0.19
CA LEU A 118 19.08 9.12 0.10
C LEU A 118 17.95 8.92 1.14
N ALA A 119 18.00 9.65 2.26
CA ALA A 119 16.96 9.60 3.29
C ALA A 119 15.56 10.02 2.76
N GLU A 120 15.48 11.03 1.89
CA GLU A 120 14.22 11.42 1.24
C GLU A 120 13.69 10.32 0.30
N THR A 121 14.59 9.62 -0.37
CA THR A 121 14.25 8.50 -1.25
C THR A 121 13.71 7.32 -0.45
N GLU A 122 14.35 6.98 0.67
CA GLU A 122 13.88 5.96 1.63
C GLU A 122 12.51 6.32 2.21
N MET A 123 12.33 7.56 2.63
CA MET A 123 11.04 8.03 3.15
C MET A 123 9.93 7.90 2.10
N THR A 124 10.24 8.19 0.83
CA THR A 124 9.27 8.07 -0.27
C THR A 124 8.94 6.61 -0.56
N ALA A 125 9.91 5.70 -0.49
CA ALA A 125 9.71 4.26 -0.61
C ALA A 125 8.82 3.74 0.52
N THR A 126 9.10 4.13 1.77
CA THR A 126 8.31 3.76 2.96
C THR A 126 6.87 4.24 2.86
N LYS A 127 6.62 5.49 2.48
CA LYS A 127 5.25 6.02 2.29
C LYS A 127 4.45 5.22 1.27
N ARG A 128 5.09 4.75 0.20
CA ARG A 128 4.42 3.92 -0.80
C ARG A 128 4.09 2.53 -0.26
N LEU A 129 4.94 1.97 0.61
CA LEU A 129 4.68 0.70 1.30
C LEU A 129 3.55 0.84 2.32
N ASP A 130 3.50 1.93 3.07
CA ASP A 130 2.50 2.16 4.11
C ASP A 130 1.08 2.16 3.54
N SER A 131 0.87 2.70 2.34
CA SER A 131 -0.44 2.64 1.67
C SER A 131 -0.92 1.20 1.44
N THR A 132 -0.01 0.29 1.05
CA THR A 132 -0.35 -1.11 0.84
C THR A 132 -0.48 -1.86 2.17
N ARG A 133 0.40 -1.56 3.14
CA ARG A 133 0.38 -2.15 4.50
C ARG A 133 -0.91 -1.84 5.25
N LEU A 134 -1.51 -0.68 5.02
CA LEU A 134 -2.80 -0.32 5.59
C LEU A 134 -3.88 -1.36 5.23
N TRP A 135 -3.94 -1.80 3.98
CA TRP A 135 -4.92 -2.78 3.50
C TRP A 135 -4.73 -4.19 4.06
N ILE A 136 -3.51 -4.54 4.50
CA ILE A 136 -3.25 -5.82 5.19
C ILE A 136 -4.08 -5.91 6.48
N ARG A 137 -4.25 -4.78 7.18
CA ARG A 137 -5.00 -4.71 8.43
C ARG A 137 -6.48 -4.40 8.20
N LEU A 138 -6.77 -3.45 7.32
CA LEU A 138 -8.15 -3.02 7.05
C LEU A 138 -8.99 -4.09 6.34
N GLY A 139 -8.40 -4.90 5.45
CA GLY A 139 -9.12 -5.94 4.74
C GLY A 139 -9.91 -6.87 5.67
N PRO A 140 -9.26 -7.57 6.62
CA PRO A 140 -9.97 -8.44 7.56
C PRO A 140 -10.92 -7.69 8.49
N MET A 141 -10.60 -6.46 8.89
CA MET A 141 -11.46 -5.66 9.77
C MET A 141 -12.77 -5.28 9.07
N ILE A 142 -12.70 -4.87 7.80
CA ILE A 142 -13.88 -4.56 6.98
C ILE A 142 -14.68 -5.84 6.75
N GLY A 143 -14.04 -6.95 6.35
CA GLY A 143 -14.69 -8.24 6.17
C GLY A 143 -15.40 -8.72 7.43
N LEU A 144 -14.81 -8.54 8.63
CA LEU A 144 -15.48 -8.87 9.89
C LEU A 144 -16.69 -7.95 10.17
N ALA A 145 -16.57 -6.66 9.91
CA ALA A 145 -17.67 -5.73 10.11
C ALA A 145 -18.86 -6.06 9.18
N THR A 146 -18.60 -6.39 7.92
CA THR A 146 -19.61 -6.75 6.94
C THR A 146 -20.26 -8.12 7.19
N THR A 147 -19.68 -8.99 8.02
CA THR A 147 -20.34 -10.21 8.48
C THR A 147 -21.25 -9.99 9.67
N LEU A 148 -20.80 -9.19 10.64
CA LEU A 148 -21.55 -9.00 11.89
C LEU A 148 -22.86 -8.25 11.67
N ILE A 149 -22.93 -7.32 10.71
CA ILE A 149 -24.13 -6.54 10.44
C ILE A 149 -25.28 -7.40 9.90
N PRO A 150 -25.11 -8.24 8.86
CA PRO A 150 -26.19 -9.07 8.33
C PRO A 150 -26.62 -10.22 9.26
N ILE A 151 -25.81 -10.62 10.23
CA ILE A 151 -26.18 -11.67 11.18
C ILE A 151 -27.42 -11.29 12.00
N SER A 152 -27.56 -10.01 12.36
CA SER A 152 -28.72 -9.57 13.15
C SER A 152 -30.05 -9.76 12.41
N PRO A 153 -30.26 -9.27 11.17
CA PRO A 153 -31.48 -9.58 10.40
C PRO A 153 -31.62 -11.08 10.09
N ALA A 154 -30.53 -11.80 9.87
CA ALA A 154 -30.56 -13.25 9.66
C ALA A 154 -31.16 -14.00 10.86
N LEU A 155 -30.78 -13.62 12.10
CA LEU A 155 -31.35 -14.22 13.32
C LEU A 155 -32.83 -13.87 13.49
N VAL A 156 -33.25 -12.66 13.13
CA VAL A 156 -34.66 -12.27 13.14
C VAL A 156 -35.48 -13.07 12.13
N ALA A 157 -34.94 -13.29 10.93
CA ALA A 157 -35.55 -14.15 9.91
C ALA A 157 -35.69 -15.61 10.39
N LEU A 158 -34.64 -16.14 11.04
CA LEU A 158 -34.68 -17.49 11.63
C LEU A 158 -35.77 -17.59 12.67
N ALA A 159 -35.94 -16.64 13.57
CA ALA A 159 -36.96 -16.63 14.60
C ALA A 159 -38.42 -16.62 14.02
N LYS A 160 -38.56 -16.09 12.79
CA LYS A 160 -39.81 -16.04 12.04
C LYS A 160 -40.02 -17.26 11.14
N GLY A 161 -39.06 -18.17 11.04
CA GLY A 161 -39.07 -19.29 10.12
C GLY A 161 -38.83 -18.93 8.65
N ASP A 162 -38.37 -17.71 8.38
CA ASP A 162 -38.05 -17.19 7.03
C ASP A 162 -36.63 -17.64 6.61
N LEU A 163 -36.56 -18.87 6.08
CA LEU A 163 -35.28 -19.44 5.63
C LEU A 163 -34.72 -18.75 4.37
N ALA A 164 -35.57 -18.12 3.57
CA ALA A 164 -35.15 -17.45 2.35
C ALA A 164 -34.32 -16.20 2.70
N THR A 165 -34.85 -15.33 3.57
CA THR A 165 -34.14 -14.15 4.07
C THR A 165 -32.89 -14.54 4.86
N LEU A 166 -32.95 -15.56 5.72
CA LEU A 166 -31.80 -16.09 6.43
C LEU A 166 -30.66 -16.46 5.46
N SER A 167 -30.98 -17.23 4.42
CA SER A 167 -29.98 -17.66 3.44
C SER A 167 -29.35 -16.50 2.68
N ALA A 168 -30.16 -15.51 2.28
CA ALA A 168 -29.68 -14.33 1.56
C ALA A 168 -28.68 -13.52 2.40
N GLU A 169 -29.01 -13.25 3.67
CA GLU A 169 -28.15 -12.50 4.59
C GLU A 169 -26.83 -13.24 4.89
N LEU A 170 -26.88 -14.57 5.05
CA LEU A 170 -25.67 -15.36 5.26
C LEU A 170 -24.77 -15.40 4.02
N ILE A 171 -25.33 -15.46 2.81
CA ILE A 171 -24.54 -15.38 1.57
C ILE A 171 -23.78 -14.06 1.49
N ILE A 172 -24.43 -12.94 1.80
CA ILE A 172 -23.77 -11.62 1.85
C ILE A 172 -22.65 -11.65 2.88
N ALA A 173 -22.92 -12.07 4.11
CA ALA A 173 -21.96 -12.11 5.18
C ALA A 173 -20.70 -12.91 4.82
N PHE A 174 -20.85 -14.15 4.33
CA PHE A 174 -19.70 -14.97 3.98
C PHE A 174 -18.94 -14.46 2.77
N SER A 175 -19.64 -13.96 1.76
CA SER A 175 -19.01 -13.44 0.54
C SER A 175 -18.11 -12.24 0.84
N THR A 176 -18.58 -11.32 1.65
CA THR A 176 -17.80 -10.11 2.02
C THR A 176 -16.58 -10.46 2.88
N THR A 177 -16.69 -11.44 3.78
CA THR A 177 -15.51 -11.90 4.53
C THR A 177 -14.42 -12.43 3.61
N VAL A 178 -14.80 -13.25 2.63
CA VAL A 178 -13.83 -13.80 1.67
C VAL A 178 -13.16 -12.68 0.88
N ILE A 179 -13.91 -11.67 0.44
CA ILE A 179 -13.38 -10.50 -0.27
C ILE A 179 -12.38 -9.75 0.61
N GLY A 180 -12.71 -9.47 1.87
CA GLY A 180 -11.82 -8.79 2.82
C GLY A 180 -10.50 -9.54 3.05
N LEU A 181 -10.56 -10.88 3.16
CA LEU A 181 -9.37 -11.73 3.28
C LEU A 181 -8.52 -11.72 2.00
N VAL A 182 -9.14 -11.76 0.82
CA VAL A 182 -8.45 -11.69 -0.47
C VAL A 182 -7.72 -10.34 -0.61
N ILE A 183 -8.37 -9.23 -0.28
CA ILE A 183 -7.75 -7.89 -0.26
C ILE A 183 -6.48 -7.91 0.61
N SER A 184 -6.59 -8.44 1.81
CA SER A 184 -5.46 -8.52 2.75
C SER A 184 -4.33 -9.41 2.23
N ALA A 185 -4.65 -10.57 1.66
CA ALA A 185 -3.66 -11.51 1.13
C ALA A 185 -2.86 -10.89 -0.02
N PHE A 186 -3.52 -10.26 -1.00
CA PHE A 186 -2.83 -9.57 -2.09
C PHE A 186 -2.01 -8.38 -1.58
N ALA A 187 -2.55 -7.56 -0.66
CA ALA A 187 -1.82 -6.47 -0.06
C ALA A 187 -0.54 -6.94 0.65
N PHE A 188 -0.62 -8.07 1.37
CA PHE A 188 0.52 -8.68 2.05
C PHE A 188 1.61 -9.11 1.07
N VAL A 189 1.25 -9.84 0.01
CA VAL A 189 2.19 -10.30 -1.01
C VAL A 189 2.89 -9.11 -1.69
N ILE A 190 2.12 -8.11 -2.14
CA ILE A 190 2.65 -6.91 -2.78
C ILE A 190 3.61 -6.17 -1.85
N SER A 191 3.19 -5.93 -0.60
CA SER A 191 3.99 -5.19 0.38
C SER A 191 5.29 -5.90 0.70
N THR A 192 5.26 -7.21 0.96
CA THR A 192 6.44 -8.00 1.33
C THR A 192 7.48 -8.06 0.22
N ILE A 193 7.06 -8.27 -1.02
CA ILE A 193 7.98 -8.34 -2.14
C ILE A 193 8.54 -6.95 -2.46
N ARG A 194 7.68 -5.92 -2.48
CA ARG A 194 8.08 -4.54 -2.76
C ARG A 194 9.07 -4.00 -1.73
N GLU A 195 8.90 -4.34 -0.45
CA GLU A 195 9.83 -3.98 0.62
C GLU A 195 11.23 -4.52 0.36
N ARG A 196 11.34 -5.82 0.06
CA ARG A 196 12.64 -6.45 -0.27
C ARG A 196 13.29 -5.81 -1.48
N VAL A 197 12.48 -5.48 -2.47
CA VAL A 197 12.91 -4.84 -3.71
C VAL A 197 13.44 -3.44 -3.45
N TYR A 198 12.76 -2.64 -2.64
CA TYR A 198 13.18 -1.26 -2.32
C TYR A 198 14.42 -1.22 -1.45
N LEU A 199 14.53 -2.09 -0.43
CA LEU A 199 15.74 -2.21 0.38
C LEU A 199 16.96 -2.54 -0.49
N GLN A 200 16.78 -3.39 -1.49
CA GLN A 200 17.84 -3.75 -2.41
C GLN A 200 18.22 -2.62 -3.36
N ASP A 201 17.24 -1.84 -3.87
CA ASP A 201 17.50 -0.67 -4.71
C ASP A 201 18.27 0.40 -3.94
N ILE A 202 17.95 0.59 -2.64
CA ILE A 202 18.66 1.53 -1.76
C ILE A 202 20.11 1.07 -1.58
N SER A 203 20.33 -0.20 -1.27
CA SER A 203 21.68 -0.78 -1.16
C SER A 203 22.49 -0.65 -2.45
N ASP A 204 21.85 -0.84 -3.62
CA ASP A 204 22.50 -0.68 -4.93
C ASP A 204 22.90 0.81 -5.17
N ILE A 205 22.09 1.77 -4.69
CA ILE A 205 22.40 3.21 -4.76
C ILE A 205 23.58 3.54 -3.84
N GLU A 206 23.57 3.08 -2.59
CA GLU A 206 24.66 3.27 -1.63
C GLU A 206 25.99 2.73 -2.19
N TYR A 207 25.97 1.50 -2.70
CA TYR A 207 27.13 0.89 -3.34
C TYR A 207 27.66 1.71 -4.54
N ALA A 208 26.74 2.25 -5.36
CA ALA A 208 27.13 3.09 -6.48
C ALA A 208 27.79 4.41 -6.02
N LEU A 209 27.31 5.01 -4.93
CA LEU A 209 27.89 6.22 -4.35
C LEU A 209 29.29 5.96 -3.78
N GLU A 210 29.49 4.85 -3.06
CA GLU A 210 30.80 4.47 -2.54
C GLU A 210 31.81 4.23 -3.68
N LEU A 211 31.41 3.51 -4.74
CA LEU A 211 32.29 3.25 -5.89
C LEU A 211 32.72 4.51 -6.66
N LEU A 212 31.88 5.53 -6.64
CA LEU A 212 32.16 6.80 -7.31
C LEU A 212 33.00 7.76 -6.44
N GLU A 213 33.34 7.37 -5.20
CA GLU A 213 34.12 8.19 -4.24
C GLU A 213 33.53 9.60 -4.06
N VAL A 214 32.19 9.69 -3.99
CA VAL A 214 31.45 10.95 -3.85
C VAL A 214 31.03 11.18 -2.41
#